data_34c3a4f38110e202df8cc5c123be6c24
#
_entry.id   34c3a4f38110e202df8cc5c123be6c24
#
_cell.length_a   1.000
_cell.length_b   1.000
_cell.length_c   1.000
_cell.angle_alpha   90.00
_cell.angle_beta   90.00
_cell.angle_gamma   90.00
#
_symmetry.space_group_name_H-M   'P 1'
#
loop_
_entity.id
_entity.type
_entity.pdbx_description
1 polymer ?
#
loop_
_entity_poly.entity_id
_entity_poly.type
_entity_poly.pdbx_seq_one_letter_code
_entity_poly.pdbx_strand_id
1 'polypeptide(L)'
;MTSTQPGDEVATGVAPEAVLDAVVQTSDDAIFTIDEGGGITSWSPSAARLFGHPEPAAMGLAFASLFPAHLRDEVRSVTAIAMAGDAVRHFETEVLRPDGMPVPVSLSMCPVTGAGPEPAGAVVIATDVTEQHVSQAAFAEVEARMSEGEALAHVGSWLLDLRTGAVQWSAEFHRIHGVDPLDFAGTLESHLEAVHSDDREHVRAAIGEALDAGRPFEAEYQVVLPGAQIGVVRVRAQPTFGSAGDTVGLRGIGQDVTDRHRAASDPGESG
;
A
#
# COMPACT_ATOMS: atom_id res chain seq x y z
N MET A 1 -31.86 -51.65 -42.95
CA MET A 1 -32.32 -50.29 -43.10
C MET A 1 -32.76 -49.80 -41.71
N THR A 2 -31.89 -49.14 -41.02
CA THR A 2 -32.20 -48.53 -39.74
C THR A 2 -31.53 -47.17 -39.76
N SER A 3 -32.34 -46.16 -39.93
CA SER A 3 -31.96 -44.76 -39.99
C SER A 3 -31.73 -44.24 -38.56
N THR A 4 -30.49 -43.88 -38.27
CA THR A 4 -30.14 -43.21 -37.03
C THR A 4 -30.30 -41.70 -37.26
N GLN A 5 -31.25 -41.09 -36.60
CA GLN A 5 -31.39 -39.63 -36.49
C GLN A 5 -30.22 -39.06 -35.65
N PRO A 6 -29.64 -37.92 -36.03
CA PRO A 6 -28.71 -37.22 -35.16
C PRO A 6 -29.50 -36.54 -34.03
N GLY A 7 -29.06 -36.79 -32.80
CA GLY A 7 -29.64 -36.21 -31.59
C GLY A 7 -29.49 -34.70 -31.57
N ASP A 8 -30.56 -34.04 -31.20
CA ASP A 8 -30.64 -32.66 -30.79
C ASP A 8 -29.69 -32.45 -29.56
N GLU A 9 -28.56 -31.86 -29.82
CA GLU A 9 -27.68 -31.35 -28.78
C GLU A 9 -28.33 -30.08 -28.24
N VAL A 10 -29.10 -30.25 -27.13
CA VAL A 10 -29.64 -29.12 -26.35
C VAL A 10 -28.46 -28.36 -25.78
N ALA A 11 -28.06 -27.27 -26.42
CA ALA A 11 -27.13 -26.30 -25.88
C ALA A 11 -27.75 -25.65 -24.65
N THR A 12 -27.49 -26.23 -23.47
CA THR A 12 -27.79 -25.66 -22.16
C THR A 12 -26.71 -24.61 -21.80
N GLY A 13 -26.57 -23.58 -22.63
CA GLY A 13 -25.72 -22.43 -22.36
C GLY A 13 -26.55 -21.26 -21.86
N VAL A 14 -26.22 -20.69 -20.72
CA VAL A 14 -26.74 -19.40 -20.30
C VAL A 14 -26.41 -18.37 -21.38
N ALA A 15 -27.39 -17.59 -21.83
CA ALA A 15 -27.14 -16.57 -22.87
C ALA A 15 -26.11 -15.54 -22.35
N PRO A 16 -25.12 -15.17 -23.17
CA PRO A 16 -24.09 -14.21 -22.75
C PRO A 16 -24.64 -12.89 -22.20
N GLU A 17 -25.76 -12.43 -22.75
CA GLU A 17 -26.47 -11.23 -22.28
C GLU A 17 -26.98 -11.38 -20.84
N ALA A 18 -27.54 -12.54 -20.50
CA ALA A 18 -28.03 -12.81 -19.15
C ALA A 18 -26.88 -12.88 -18.11
N VAL A 19 -25.69 -13.35 -18.54
CA VAL A 19 -24.48 -13.32 -17.70
C VAL A 19 -24.02 -11.90 -17.46
N LEU A 20 -23.95 -11.08 -18.50
CA LEU A 20 -23.58 -9.67 -18.39
C LEU A 20 -24.54 -8.90 -17.47
N ASP A 21 -25.85 -9.08 -17.67
CA ASP A 21 -26.85 -8.48 -16.82
C ASP A 21 -26.68 -8.89 -15.35
N ALA A 22 -26.47 -10.18 -15.10
CA ALA A 22 -26.22 -10.66 -13.74
C ALA A 22 -24.98 -10.03 -13.11
N VAL A 23 -23.88 -9.90 -13.85
CA VAL A 23 -22.64 -9.25 -13.38
C VAL A 23 -22.92 -7.79 -13.04
N VAL A 24 -23.56 -7.03 -13.92
CA VAL A 24 -23.88 -5.61 -13.70
C VAL A 24 -24.82 -5.43 -12.50
N GLN A 25 -25.81 -6.31 -12.33
CA GLN A 25 -26.78 -6.22 -11.24
C GLN A 25 -26.22 -6.61 -9.87
N THR A 26 -25.20 -7.50 -9.83
CA THR A 26 -24.64 -8.03 -8.57
C THR A 26 -23.28 -7.41 -8.20
N SER A 27 -22.67 -6.64 -9.09
CA SER A 27 -21.41 -5.94 -8.80
C SER A 27 -21.60 -4.88 -7.73
N ASP A 28 -20.66 -4.79 -6.81
CA ASP A 28 -20.56 -3.67 -5.86
C ASP A 28 -20.03 -2.40 -6.54
N ASP A 29 -19.26 -2.55 -7.62
CA ASP A 29 -18.80 -1.42 -8.43
C ASP A 29 -19.97 -0.81 -9.23
N ALA A 30 -19.95 0.51 -9.35
CA ALA A 30 -20.86 1.24 -10.20
C ALA A 30 -20.48 1.03 -11.67
N ILE A 31 -21.36 0.38 -12.44
CA ILE A 31 -21.13 0.12 -13.86
C ILE A 31 -22.19 0.88 -14.66
N PHE A 32 -21.77 1.66 -15.63
CA PHE A 32 -22.65 2.42 -16.51
C PHE A 32 -21.98 2.70 -17.84
N THR A 33 -22.75 3.16 -18.83
CA THR A 33 -22.25 3.52 -20.15
C THR A 33 -22.48 4.99 -20.44
N ILE A 34 -21.60 5.54 -21.24
CA ILE A 34 -21.71 6.89 -21.79
C ILE A 34 -21.64 6.83 -23.32
N ASP A 35 -22.32 7.74 -24.00
CA ASP A 35 -22.23 7.93 -25.44
C ASP A 35 -21.00 8.73 -25.83
N GLU A 36 -20.80 8.96 -27.15
CA GLU A 36 -19.69 9.75 -27.71
C GLU A 36 -19.67 11.21 -27.20
N GLY A 37 -20.82 11.76 -26.83
CA GLY A 37 -20.98 13.10 -26.24
C GLY A 37 -20.74 13.16 -24.74
N GLY A 38 -20.51 12.01 -24.10
CA GLY A 38 -20.36 11.88 -22.65
C GLY A 38 -21.70 11.89 -21.90
N GLY A 39 -22.83 11.68 -22.57
CA GLY A 39 -24.16 11.47 -21.98
C GLY A 39 -24.32 10.07 -21.43
N ILE A 40 -24.87 9.92 -20.23
CA ILE A 40 -25.11 8.63 -19.57
C ILE A 40 -26.22 7.88 -20.30
N THR A 41 -25.95 6.62 -20.74
CA THR A 41 -26.86 5.78 -21.53
C THR A 41 -27.33 4.50 -20.83
N SER A 42 -26.63 4.09 -19.74
CA SER A 42 -27.10 3.03 -18.84
C SER A 42 -26.67 3.34 -17.43
N TRP A 43 -27.30 2.75 -16.42
CA TRP A 43 -27.03 3.05 -15.02
C TRP A 43 -27.32 1.83 -14.13
N SER A 44 -26.30 1.23 -13.52
CA SER A 44 -26.50 0.08 -12.64
C SER A 44 -27.07 0.48 -11.27
N PRO A 45 -27.64 -0.46 -10.52
CA PRO A 45 -28.10 -0.21 -9.15
C PRO A 45 -26.96 0.28 -8.23
N SER A 46 -25.73 -0.22 -8.44
CA SER A 46 -24.55 0.22 -7.70
C SER A 46 -24.16 1.65 -8.06
N ALA A 47 -24.30 2.05 -9.33
CA ALA A 47 -24.11 3.43 -9.73
C ALA A 47 -25.12 4.36 -9.04
N ALA A 48 -26.38 3.92 -8.93
CA ALA A 48 -27.38 4.72 -8.20
C ALA A 48 -27.02 4.88 -6.71
N ARG A 49 -26.47 3.84 -6.07
CA ARG A 49 -26.02 3.91 -4.67
C ARG A 49 -24.76 4.78 -4.51
N LEU A 50 -23.77 4.61 -5.37
CA LEU A 50 -22.50 5.33 -5.29
C LEU A 50 -22.66 6.83 -5.55
N PHE A 51 -23.31 7.17 -6.65
CA PHE A 51 -23.47 8.58 -7.07
C PHE A 51 -24.68 9.29 -6.43
N GLY A 52 -25.59 8.54 -5.79
CA GLY A 52 -26.79 9.11 -5.17
C GLY A 52 -27.86 9.57 -6.16
N HIS A 53 -27.75 9.22 -7.43
CA HIS A 53 -28.74 9.51 -8.46
C HIS A 53 -29.52 8.25 -8.83
N PRO A 54 -30.89 8.24 -8.73
CA PRO A 54 -31.66 7.14 -9.28
C PRO A 54 -31.56 7.10 -10.81
N GLU A 55 -31.64 5.93 -11.40
CA GLU A 55 -31.48 5.72 -12.84
C GLU A 55 -32.26 6.75 -13.72
N PRO A 56 -33.56 7.03 -13.50
CA PRO A 56 -34.27 7.99 -14.34
C PRO A 56 -33.73 9.42 -14.30
N ALA A 57 -33.05 9.78 -13.21
CA ALA A 57 -32.44 11.08 -13.05
C ALA A 57 -30.98 11.15 -13.59
N ALA A 58 -30.31 10.00 -13.68
CA ALA A 58 -28.96 9.91 -14.23
C ALA A 58 -28.94 9.85 -15.75
N MET A 59 -29.95 9.21 -16.34
CA MET A 59 -30.03 9.04 -17.80
C MET A 59 -29.99 10.36 -18.55
N GLY A 60 -29.07 10.45 -19.50
CA GLY A 60 -28.86 11.66 -20.34
C GLY A 60 -28.10 12.79 -19.66
N LEU A 61 -27.75 12.67 -18.37
CA LEU A 61 -26.84 13.65 -17.75
C LEU A 61 -25.46 13.57 -18.40
N ALA A 62 -24.80 14.72 -18.51
CA ALA A 62 -23.39 14.75 -18.88
C ALA A 62 -22.57 14.12 -17.74
N PHE A 63 -21.76 13.11 -18.03
CA PHE A 63 -20.94 12.40 -17.04
C PHE A 63 -20.08 13.36 -16.20
N ALA A 64 -19.45 14.33 -16.84
CA ALA A 64 -18.66 15.34 -16.13
C ALA A 64 -19.47 16.16 -15.11
N SER A 65 -20.82 16.20 -15.20
CA SER A 65 -21.64 16.95 -14.23
C SER A 65 -21.71 16.29 -12.85
N LEU A 66 -21.40 15.00 -12.76
CA LEU A 66 -21.35 14.24 -11.51
C LEU A 66 -20.16 14.59 -10.62
N PHE A 67 -19.24 15.42 -11.13
CA PHE A 67 -18.00 15.79 -10.47
C PHE A 67 -18.01 17.25 -9.99
N PRO A 68 -17.25 17.57 -8.94
CA PRO A 68 -17.02 18.94 -8.52
C PRO A 68 -16.55 19.82 -9.68
N ALA A 69 -16.94 21.10 -9.67
CA ALA A 69 -16.69 22.00 -10.80
C ALA A 69 -15.20 22.09 -11.20
N HIS A 70 -14.30 22.04 -10.22
CA HIS A 70 -12.84 22.13 -10.45
C HIS A 70 -12.22 20.86 -11.06
N LEU A 71 -12.90 19.70 -10.99
CA LEU A 71 -12.42 18.41 -11.56
C LEU A 71 -13.03 18.11 -12.94
N ARG A 72 -14.04 18.86 -13.38
CA ARG A 72 -14.80 18.56 -14.61
C ARG A 72 -13.95 18.57 -15.86
N ASP A 73 -12.99 19.48 -15.95
CA ASP A 73 -12.12 19.59 -17.14
C ASP A 73 -11.13 18.42 -17.20
N GLU A 74 -10.64 17.97 -16.05
CA GLU A 74 -9.81 16.76 -15.96
C GLU A 74 -10.59 15.52 -16.37
N VAL A 75 -11.80 15.34 -15.83
CA VAL A 75 -12.70 14.23 -16.20
C VAL A 75 -13.02 14.23 -17.70
N ARG A 76 -13.28 15.42 -18.30
CA ARG A 76 -13.48 15.53 -19.75
C ARG A 76 -12.25 15.09 -20.53
N SER A 77 -11.07 15.48 -20.09
CA SER A 77 -9.81 15.10 -20.72
C SER A 77 -9.59 13.59 -20.68
N VAL A 78 -9.85 12.97 -19.54
CA VAL A 78 -9.76 11.52 -19.37
C VAL A 78 -10.83 10.80 -20.19
N THR A 79 -12.05 11.32 -20.23
CA THR A 79 -13.13 10.78 -21.09
C THR A 79 -12.75 10.84 -22.57
N ALA A 80 -12.11 11.93 -23.02
CA ALA A 80 -11.65 12.06 -24.40
C ALA A 80 -10.62 11.00 -24.79
N ILE A 81 -9.78 10.54 -23.87
CA ILE A 81 -8.84 9.43 -24.08
C ILE A 81 -9.63 8.14 -24.41
N ALA A 82 -10.67 7.84 -23.64
CA ALA A 82 -11.52 6.67 -23.91
C ALA A 82 -12.26 6.80 -25.25
N MET A 83 -12.73 7.99 -25.60
CA MET A 83 -13.39 8.25 -26.90
C MET A 83 -12.42 8.22 -28.07
N ALA A 84 -11.11 8.37 -27.84
CA ALA A 84 -10.07 8.16 -28.85
C ALA A 84 -9.72 6.67 -29.07
N GLY A 85 -10.28 5.76 -28.27
CA GLY A 85 -10.10 4.31 -28.38
C GLY A 85 -9.12 3.70 -27.37
N ASP A 86 -8.56 4.50 -26.46
CA ASP A 86 -7.63 4.04 -25.43
C ASP A 86 -8.37 3.76 -24.11
N ALA A 87 -8.05 2.63 -23.46
CA ALA A 87 -8.64 2.33 -22.15
C ALA A 87 -7.97 3.17 -21.04
N VAL A 88 -8.79 3.76 -20.19
CA VAL A 88 -8.35 4.42 -18.95
C VAL A 88 -8.47 3.42 -17.80
N ARG A 89 -7.47 3.38 -16.92
CA ARG A 89 -7.45 2.47 -15.76
C ARG A 89 -7.08 3.24 -14.50
N HIS A 90 -7.83 2.98 -13.42
CA HIS A 90 -7.52 3.47 -12.08
C HIS A 90 -7.27 4.99 -12.00
N PHE A 91 -8.11 5.76 -12.68
CA PHE A 91 -8.09 7.21 -12.53
C PHE A 91 -8.83 7.58 -11.24
N GLU A 92 -8.09 8.01 -10.23
CA GLU A 92 -8.65 8.43 -8.95
C GLU A 92 -9.15 9.87 -9.01
N THR A 93 -10.35 10.10 -8.51
CA THR A 93 -11.02 11.40 -8.50
C THR A 93 -12.12 11.41 -7.42
N GLU A 94 -12.88 12.49 -7.32
CA GLU A 94 -14.02 12.61 -6.40
C GLU A 94 -15.30 12.87 -7.17
N VAL A 95 -16.36 12.15 -6.81
CA VAL A 95 -17.72 12.46 -7.28
C VAL A 95 -18.45 13.27 -6.23
N LEU A 96 -19.36 14.12 -6.67
CA LEU A 96 -20.18 14.94 -5.77
C LEU A 96 -21.61 14.39 -5.76
N ARG A 97 -22.04 13.85 -4.63
CA ARG A 97 -23.42 13.40 -4.45
C ARG A 97 -24.40 14.58 -4.39
N PRO A 98 -25.68 14.37 -4.66
CA PRO A 98 -26.71 15.43 -4.56
C PRO A 98 -26.85 16.05 -3.17
N ASP A 99 -26.46 15.34 -2.12
CA ASP A 99 -26.41 15.82 -0.73
C ASP A 99 -25.17 16.69 -0.43
N GLY A 100 -24.30 16.89 -1.43
CA GLY A 100 -23.08 17.65 -1.32
C GLY A 100 -21.88 16.88 -0.72
N MET A 101 -22.02 15.59 -0.44
CA MET A 101 -20.93 14.76 0.07
C MET A 101 -19.99 14.34 -1.08
N PRO A 102 -18.69 14.65 -0.99
CA PRO A 102 -17.72 14.11 -1.91
C PRO A 102 -17.43 12.63 -1.58
N VAL A 103 -17.28 11.82 -2.60
CA VAL A 103 -16.93 10.41 -2.47
C VAL A 103 -15.72 10.14 -3.37
N PRO A 104 -14.59 9.66 -2.82
CA PRO A 104 -13.44 9.28 -3.62
C PRO A 104 -13.74 8.02 -4.43
N VAL A 105 -13.44 8.06 -5.71
CA VAL A 105 -13.69 6.94 -6.63
C VAL A 105 -12.48 6.68 -7.51
N SER A 106 -12.27 5.42 -7.84
CA SER A 106 -11.36 4.98 -8.90
C SER A 106 -12.15 4.66 -10.15
N LEU A 107 -11.88 5.35 -11.25
CA LEU A 107 -12.57 5.20 -12.52
C LEU A 107 -11.74 4.35 -13.49
N SER A 108 -12.39 3.40 -14.14
CA SER A 108 -11.87 2.71 -15.32
C SER A 108 -12.85 2.88 -16.47
N MET A 109 -12.36 3.24 -17.65
CA MET A 109 -13.18 3.45 -18.85
C MET A 109 -12.66 2.56 -19.97
N CYS A 110 -13.56 1.84 -20.60
CA CYS A 110 -13.26 0.98 -21.75
C CYS A 110 -14.09 1.45 -22.94
N PRO A 111 -13.46 1.83 -24.06
CA PRO A 111 -14.20 2.23 -25.27
C PRO A 111 -15.04 1.06 -25.78
N VAL A 112 -16.25 1.37 -26.26
CA VAL A 112 -17.14 0.41 -26.90
C VAL A 112 -17.21 0.74 -28.39
N THR A 113 -16.80 -0.21 -29.22
CA THR A 113 -16.84 -0.05 -30.67
C THR A 113 -18.29 -0.24 -31.17
N GLY A 114 -18.75 0.68 -32.00
CA GLY A 114 -19.99 0.58 -32.74
C GLY A 114 -19.81 -0.05 -34.12
N ALA A 115 -20.70 0.25 -35.04
CA ALA A 115 -20.61 -0.20 -36.45
C ALA A 115 -19.53 0.54 -37.27
N GLY A 116 -18.97 1.63 -36.74
CA GLY A 116 -17.93 2.47 -37.34
C GLY A 116 -16.54 2.23 -36.75
N PRO A 117 -15.52 2.91 -37.29
CA PRO A 117 -14.12 2.79 -36.84
C PRO A 117 -13.89 3.53 -35.49
N GLU A 118 -14.76 4.49 -35.13
CA GLU A 118 -14.66 5.25 -33.90
C GLU A 118 -15.50 4.61 -32.79
N PRO A 119 -15.11 4.77 -31.50
CA PRO A 119 -15.92 4.29 -30.39
C PRO A 119 -17.30 4.94 -30.39
N ALA A 120 -18.36 4.15 -30.18
CA ALA A 120 -19.72 4.64 -30.04
C ALA A 120 -20.03 5.13 -28.61
N GLY A 121 -19.07 4.98 -27.73
CA GLY A 121 -19.19 5.34 -26.32
C GLY A 121 -18.16 4.60 -25.46
N ALA A 122 -18.37 4.58 -24.16
CA ALA A 122 -17.54 3.83 -23.23
C ALA A 122 -18.35 3.18 -22.11
N VAL A 123 -17.89 2.03 -21.64
CA VAL A 123 -18.27 1.48 -20.34
C VAL A 123 -17.40 2.14 -19.29
N VAL A 124 -18.03 2.65 -18.24
CA VAL A 124 -17.39 3.24 -17.07
C VAL A 124 -17.63 2.32 -15.88
N ILE A 125 -16.55 1.99 -15.17
CA ILE A 125 -16.57 1.28 -13.90
C ILE A 125 -16.04 2.25 -12.85
N ALA A 126 -16.82 2.51 -11.81
CA ALA A 126 -16.42 3.35 -10.69
C ALA A 126 -16.46 2.54 -9.40
N THR A 127 -15.31 2.45 -8.75
CA THR A 127 -15.15 1.79 -7.45
C THR A 127 -15.06 2.84 -6.35
N ASP A 128 -15.83 2.69 -5.28
CA ASP A 128 -15.68 3.50 -4.06
C ASP A 128 -14.37 3.11 -3.36
N VAL A 129 -13.44 4.06 -3.24
CA VAL A 129 -12.15 3.84 -2.59
C VAL A 129 -12.06 4.50 -1.20
N THR A 130 -13.21 4.88 -0.63
CA THR A 130 -13.29 5.53 0.69
C THR A 130 -12.66 4.66 1.79
N GLU A 131 -13.03 3.39 1.86
CA GLU A 131 -12.50 2.47 2.88
C GLU A 131 -10.99 2.25 2.70
N GLN A 132 -10.53 2.15 1.46
CA GLN A 132 -9.12 2.02 1.14
C GLN A 132 -8.34 3.26 1.60
N HIS A 133 -8.81 4.47 1.29
CA HIS A 133 -8.17 5.72 1.71
C HIS A 133 -8.18 5.88 3.23
N VAL A 134 -9.29 5.57 3.91
CA VAL A 134 -9.37 5.61 5.37
C VAL A 134 -8.38 4.64 6.01
N SER A 135 -8.30 3.42 5.50
CA SER A 135 -7.36 2.41 6.00
C SER A 135 -5.90 2.83 5.80
N GLN A 136 -5.57 3.35 4.62
CA GLN A 136 -4.24 3.87 4.32
C GLN A 136 -3.87 5.06 5.21
N ALA A 137 -4.78 6.01 5.40
CA ALA A 137 -4.57 7.16 6.26
C ALA A 137 -4.38 6.76 7.73
N ALA A 138 -5.19 5.82 8.23
CA ALA A 138 -5.05 5.29 9.58
C ALA A 138 -3.71 4.57 9.80
N PHE A 139 -3.27 3.80 8.79
CA PHE A 139 -1.97 3.12 8.83
C PHE A 139 -0.81 4.13 8.87
N ALA A 140 -0.85 5.13 7.97
CA ALA A 140 0.16 6.19 7.93
C ALA A 140 0.21 7.00 9.25
N GLU A 141 -0.94 7.25 9.88
CA GLU A 141 -1.00 7.94 11.18
C GLU A 141 -0.35 7.12 12.30
N VAL A 142 -0.59 5.80 12.32
CA VAL A 142 0.04 4.90 13.30
C VAL A 142 1.56 4.87 13.10
N GLU A 143 2.03 4.75 11.86
CA GLU A 143 3.46 4.78 11.54
C GLU A 143 4.11 6.11 11.96
N ALA A 144 3.47 7.23 11.67
CA ALA A 144 3.98 8.55 12.04
C ALA A 144 4.10 8.70 13.57
N ARG A 145 3.08 8.27 14.32
CA ARG A 145 3.10 8.30 15.80
C ARG A 145 4.17 7.37 16.38
N MET A 146 4.37 6.17 15.79
CA MET A 146 5.44 5.28 16.20
C MET A 146 6.81 5.93 15.98
N SER A 147 7.04 6.49 14.80
CA SER A 147 8.30 7.17 14.46
C SER A 147 8.58 8.37 15.38
N GLU A 148 7.55 9.17 15.70
CA GLU A 148 7.68 10.27 16.64
C GLU A 148 8.04 9.78 18.06
N GLY A 149 7.37 8.70 18.51
CA GLY A 149 7.66 8.08 19.82
C GLY A 149 9.08 7.53 19.89
N GLU A 150 9.55 6.86 18.84
CA GLU A 150 10.93 6.38 18.73
C GLU A 150 11.95 7.53 18.80
N ALA A 151 11.71 8.61 18.08
CA ALA A 151 12.59 9.78 18.06
C ALA A 151 12.65 10.48 19.44
N LEU A 152 11.52 10.66 20.10
CA LEU A 152 11.45 11.25 21.44
C LEU A 152 12.15 10.40 22.50
N ALA A 153 12.06 9.08 22.39
CA ALA A 153 12.68 8.14 23.33
C ALA A 153 14.17 7.85 22.98
N HIS A 154 14.65 8.31 21.83
CA HIS A 154 15.95 7.91 21.26
C HIS A 154 16.10 6.39 21.18
N VAL A 155 15.04 5.72 20.73
CA VAL A 155 14.96 4.27 20.58
C VAL A 155 14.53 3.96 19.15
N GLY A 156 15.41 3.37 18.39
CA GLY A 156 15.08 2.87 17.05
C GLY A 156 14.78 1.39 17.07
N SER A 157 13.99 0.92 16.10
CA SER A 157 13.67 -0.50 15.90
C SER A 157 14.34 -1.09 14.67
N TRP A 158 14.56 -2.40 14.70
CA TRP A 158 15.12 -3.16 13.60
C TRP A 158 14.55 -4.56 13.50
N LEU A 159 14.57 -5.13 12.29
CA LEU A 159 14.08 -6.47 11.98
C LEU A 159 15.09 -7.18 11.08
N LEU A 160 15.37 -8.44 11.36
CA LEU A 160 16.07 -9.38 10.48
C LEU A 160 15.11 -10.49 10.06
N ASP A 161 14.88 -10.68 8.78
CA ASP A 161 14.12 -11.82 8.22
C ASP A 161 15.12 -12.83 7.62
N LEU A 162 15.23 -14.02 8.23
CA LEU A 162 16.14 -15.07 7.78
C LEU A 162 15.75 -15.67 6.43
N ARG A 163 14.49 -15.58 6.06
CA ARG A 163 13.96 -16.14 4.82
C ARG A 163 14.45 -15.37 3.59
N THR A 164 14.57 -14.05 3.76
CA THR A 164 15.02 -13.13 2.71
C THR A 164 16.45 -12.65 2.90
N GLY A 165 16.98 -12.78 4.13
CA GLY A 165 18.26 -12.18 4.55
C GLY A 165 18.17 -10.67 4.75
N ALA A 166 16.96 -10.09 4.66
CA ALA A 166 16.77 -8.65 4.73
C ALA A 166 16.83 -8.14 6.17
N VAL A 167 17.49 -7.02 6.36
CA VAL A 167 17.49 -6.22 7.58
C VAL A 167 16.78 -4.90 7.31
N GLN A 168 15.82 -4.57 8.14
CA GLN A 168 15.08 -3.30 8.08
C GLN A 168 15.37 -2.51 9.35
N TRP A 169 15.57 -1.21 9.18
CA TRP A 169 15.80 -0.26 10.26
C TRP A 169 14.72 0.82 10.24
N SER A 170 14.27 1.24 11.42
CA SER A 170 13.46 2.45 11.52
C SER A 170 14.31 3.70 11.24
N ALA A 171 13.66 4.82 10.97
CA ALA A 171 14.33 6.10 10.74
C ALA A 171 15.22 6.49 11.94
N GLU A 172 14.75 6.24 13.16
CA GLU A 172 15.51 6.53 14.37
C GLU A 172 16.71 5.59 14.53
N PHE A 173 16.60 4.31 14.14
CA PHE A 173 17.74 3.39 14.18
C PHE A 173 18.85 3.80 13.21
N HIS A 174 18.48 4.28 12.02
CA HIS A 174 19.41 4.91 11.08
C HIS A 174 20.12 6.12 11.71
N ARG A 175 19.34 6.99 12.37
CA ARG A 175 19.87 8.18 13.03
C ARG A 175 20.85 7.83 14.15
N ILE A 176 20.52 6.86 15.00
CA ILE A 176 21.35 6.39 16.11
C ILE A 176 22.69 5.83 15.61
N HIS A 177 22.68 5.16 14.45
CA HIS A 177 23.89 4.60 13.84
C HIS A 177 24.64 5.59 12.93
N GLY A 178 24.06 6.75 12.64
CA GLY A 178 24.65 7.75 11.75
C GLY A 178 24.75 7.29 10.29
N VAL A 179 23.89 6.37 9.86
CA VAL A 179 23.87 5.78 8.50
C VAL A 179 22.72 6.38 7.71
N ASP A 180 23.01 6.94 6.52
CA ASP A 180 21.96 7.38 5.60
C ASP A 180 21.14 6.17 5.12
N PRO A 181 19.81 6.21 5.15
CA PRO A 181 18.98 5.14 4.61
C PRO A 181 19.30 4.74 3.17
N LEU A 182 19.78 5.68 2.34
CA LEU A 182 20.17 5.41 0.95
C LEU A 182 21.49 4.63 0.83
N ASP A 183 22.36 4.70 1.84
CA ASP A 183 23.64 4.01 1.89
C ASP A 183 23.55 2.64 2.57
N PHE A 184 22.40 2.31 3.18
CA PHE A 184 22.21 1.04 3.88
C PHE A 184 21.73 -0.05 2.93
N ALA A 185 22.52 -1.11 2.75
CA ALA A 185 22.20 -2.20 1.83
C ALA A 185 21.07 -3.13 2.31
N GLY A 186 20.57 -2.97 3.53
CA GLY A 186 19.46 -3.78 4.07
C GLY A 186 19.86 -5.24 4.34
N THR A 187 21.12 -5.53 4.67
CA THR A 187 21.63 -6.87 4.95
C THR A 187 22.24 -6.96 6.34
N LEU A 188 22.43 -8.17 6.87
CA LEU A 188 23.13 -8.38 8.14
C LEU A 188 24.58 -7.85 8.07
N GLU A 189 25.23 -7.97 6.92
CA GLU A 189 26.58 -7.47 6.75
C GLU A 189 26.63 -5.95 6.85
N SER A 190 25.72 -5.23 6.16
CA SER A 190 25.63 -3.77 6.27
C SER A 190 25.27 -3.30 7.69
N HIS A 191 24.46 -4.09 8.44
CA HIS A 191 24.22 -3.83 9.85
C HIS A 191 25.52 -3.92 10.67
N LEU A 192 26.33 -4.97 10.46
CA LEU A 192 27.58 -5.16 11.17
C LEU A 192 28.66 -4.13 10.75
N GLU A 193 28.64 -3.65 9.51
CA GLU A 193 29.51 -2.58 9.06
C GLU A 193 29.28 -1.26 9.78
N ALA A 194 28.04 -0.98 10.20
CA ALA A 194 27.69 0.20 10.99
C ALA A 194 28.16 0.11 12.45
N VAL A 195 28.53 -1.09 12.94
CA VAL A 195 29.12 -1.30 14.28
C VAL A 195 30.62 -0.99 14.23
N HIS A 196 31.16 -0.40 15.30
CA HIS A 196 32.61 -0.17 15.43
C HIS A 196 33.38 -1.48 15.25
N SER A 197 34.54 -1.41 14.59
CA SER A 197 35.32 -2.60 14.22
C SER A 197 35.58 -3.55 15.39
N ASP A 198 35.85 -3.01 16.58
CA ASP A 198 36.22 -3.79 17.76
C ASP A 198 35.05 -4.59 18.35
N ASP A 199 33.80 -4.13 18.08
CA ASP A 199 32.58 -4.74 18.62
C ASP A 199 31.88 -5.67 17.61
N ARG A 200 32.27 -5.64 16.32
CA ARG A 200 31.58 -6.38 15.23
C ARG A 200 31.47 -7.87 15.51
N GLU A 201 32.55 -8.50 15.96
CA GLU A 201 32.57 -9.93 16.22
C GLU A 201 31.69 -10.31 17.41
N HIS A 202 31.70 -9.46 18.45
CA HIS A 202 30.81 -9.63 19.61
C HIS A 202 29.33 -9.55 19.21
N VAL A 203 28.94 -8.56 18.41
CA VAL A 203 27.56 -8.38 17.93
C VAL A 203 27.16 -9.53 17.00
N ARG A 204 28.06 -9.96 16.09
CA ARG A 204 27.84 -11.12 15.21
C ARG A 204 27.58 -12.39 16.00
N ALA A 205 28.37 -12.65 17.01
CA ALA A 205 28.23 -13.83 17.87
C ALA A 205 26.91 -13.79 18.64
N ALA A 206 26.54 -12.65 19.23
CA ALA A 206 25.28 -12.48 19.97
C ALA A 206 24.06 -12.71 19.08
N ILE A 207 24.05 -12.20 17.84
CA ILE A 207 23.01 -12.44 16.85
C ILE A 207 22.94 -13.95 16.52
N GLY A 208 24.07 -14.59 16.23
CA GLY A 208 24.14 -16.02 15.92
C GLY A 208 23.60 -16.90 17.06
N GLU A 209 24.04 -16.65 18.29
CA GLU A 209 23.56 -17.38 19.47
C GLU A 209 22.06 -17.21 19.70
N ALA A 210 21.52 -15.99 19.49
CA ALA A 210 20.10 -15.73 19.64
C ALA A 210 19.26 -16.50 18.61
N LEU A 211 19.75 -16.57 17.37
CA LEU A 211 19.10 -17.32 16.29
C LEU A 211 19.13 -18.84 16.55
N ASP A 212 20.29 -19.37 16.94
CA ASP A 212 20.48 -20.80 17.18
C ASP A 212 19.73 -21.29 18.42
N ALA A 213 19.78 -20.51 19.49
CA ALA A 213 19.13 -20.85 20.75
C ALA A 213 17.64 -20.49 20.82
N GLY A 214 17.14 -19.68 19.89
CA GLY A 214 15.79 -19.15 19.93
C GLY A 214 15.50 -18.32 21.19
N ARG A 215 16.48 -17.54 21.68
CA ARG A 215 16.37 -16.74 22.90
C ARG A 215 16.68 -15.28 22.68
N PRO A 216 16.05 -14.39 23.48
CA PRO A 216 16.39 -12.97 23.46
C PRO A 216 17.86 -12.72 23.84
N PHE A 217 18.45 -11.64 23.32
CA PHE A 217 19.75 -11.15 23.74
C PHE A 217 19.72 -9.65 24.02
N GLU A 218 20.72 -9.20 24.76
CA GLU A 218 21.01 -7.80 24.99
C GLU A 218 22.52 -7.60 24.75
N ALA A 219 22.88 -6.51 24.05
CA ALA A 219 24.26 -6.16 23.81
C ALA A 219 24.42 -4.63 23.85
N GLU A 220 25.61 -4.18 24.25
CA GLU A 220 26.06 -2.81 24.06
C GLU A 220 27.26 -2.81 23.12
N TYR A 221 27.27 -1.87 22.19
CA TYR A 221 28.34 -1.73 21.22
C TYR A 221 28.53 -0.27 20.77
N GLN A 222 29.68 0.03 20.27
CA GLN A 222 30.02 1.34 19.75
C GLN A 222 29.63 1.46 18.28
N VAL A 223 29.27 2.66 17.88
CA VAL A 223 28.99 3.05 16.50
C VAL A 223 29.84 4.27 16.14
N VAL A 224 30.22 4.39 14.87
CA VAL A 224 30.98 5.54 14.36
C VAL A 224 30.00 6.51 13.70
N LEU A 225 29.72 7.61 14.38
CA LEU A 225 28.86 8.67 13.88
C LEU A 225 29.59 9.60 12.89
N PRO A 226 28.88 10.40 12.08
CA PRO A 226 29.49 11.42 11.23
C PRO A 226 30.45 12.32 12.01
N GLY A 227 31.61 12.62 11.40
CA GLY A 227 32.69 13.37 12.07
C GLY A 227 33.53 12.53 13.03
N ALA A 228 33.52 11.21 12.90
CA ALA A 228 34.29 10.25 13.70
C ALA A 228 34.00 10.30 15.21
N GLN A 229 32.83 10.73 15.58
CA GLN A 229 32.36 10.66 16.96
C GLN A 229 31.96 9.22 17.31
N ILE A 230 32.26 8.77 18.51
CA ILE A 230 31.81 7.46 19.00
C ILE A 230 30.51 7.62 19.77
N GLY A 231 29.49 6.90 19.30
CA GLY A 231 28.24 6.68 20.01
C GLY A 231 28.24 5.31 20.68
N VAL A 232 27.40 5.11 21.69
CA VAL A 232 27.17 3.80 22.32
C VAL A 232 25.70 3.45 22.21
N VAL A 233 25.43 2.27 21.66
CA VAL A 233 24.09 1.75 21.43
C VAL A 233 23.87 0.53 22.31
N ARG A 234 22.76 0.53 23.06
CA ARG A 234 22.27 -0.66 23.76
C ARG A 234 21.14 -1.28 22.93
N VAL A 235 21.32 -2.52 22.55
CA VAL A 235 20.33 -3.28 21.77
C VAL A 235 19.70 -4.37 22.62
N ARG A 236 18.39 -4.53 22.46
CA ARG A 236 17.62 -5.69 22.92
C ARG A 236 16.89 -6.31 21.74
N ALA A 237 17.02 -7.61 21.57
CA ALA A 237 16.35 -8.31 20.49
C ALA A 237 15.75 -9.62 20.96
N GLN A 238 14.71 -10.05 20.25
CA GLN A 238 14.05 -11.32 20.48
C GLN A 238 13.79 -12.05 19.16
N PRO A 239 13.85 -13.39 19.17
CA PRO A 239 13.55 -14.18 18.00
C PRO A 239 12.09 -14.03 17.57
N THR A 240 11.86 -14.12 16.27
CA THR A 240 10.54 -14.31 15.67
C THR A 240 10.43 -15.76 15.19
N PHE A 241 9.26 -16.37 15.39
CA PHE A 241 9.04 -17.77 15.08
C PHE A 241 8.04 -17.94 13.96
N GLY A 242 8.30 -18.91 13.09
CA GLY A 242 7.37 -19.38 12.07
C GLY A 242 6.24 -20.22 12.65
N SER A 243 5.28 -20.60 11.82
CA SER A 243 4.14 -21.44 12.21
C SER A 243 4.56 -22.85 12.66
N ALA A 244 5.75 -23.31 12.27
CA ALA A 244 6.33 -24.61 12.67
C ALA A 244 7.15 -24.51 13.97
N GLY A 245 7.27 -23.30 14.57
CA GLY A 245 8.05 -23.06 15.77
C GLY A 245 9.55 -22.87 15.54
N ASP A 246 9.99 -22.82 14.30
CA ASP A 246 11.35 -22.51 13.88
C ASP A 246 11.64 -21.00 13.99
N THR A 247 12.89 -20.64 14.27
CA THR A 247 13.32 -19.24 14.29
C THR A 247 13.39 -18.73 12.85
N VAL A 248 12.58 -17.71 12.51
CA VAL A 248 12.51 -17.11 11.17
C VAL A 248 13.14 -15.72 11.10
N GLY A 249 13.60 -15.19 12.23
CA GLY A 249 14.25 -13.90 12.27
C GLY A 249 14.48 -13.36 13.68
N LEU A 250 14.88 -12.10 13.74
CA LEU A 250 15.01 -11.32 14.98
C LEU A 250 14.27 -9.99 14.80
N ARG A 251 13.69 -9.52 15.89
CA ARG A 251 13.25 -8.14 16.02
C ARG A 251 13.84 -7.51 17.26
N GLY A 252 14.25 -6.27 17.16
CA GLY A 252 14.89 -5.61 18.29
C GLY A 252 14.70 -4.12 18.29
N ILE A 253 15.13 -3.52 19.40
CA ILE A 253 15.24 -2.09 19.58
C ILE A 253 16.67 -1.75 19.97
N GLY A 254 17.12 -0.56 19.58
CA GLY A 254 18.39 0.00 20.01
C GLY A 254 18.19 1.39 20.57
N GLN A 255 18.81 1.66 21.68
CA GLN A 255 18.78 2.95 22.37
C GLN A 255 20.16 3.59 22.35
N ASP A 256 20.22 4.87 22.01
CA ASP A 256 21.42 5.67 22.22
C ASP A 256 21.64 5.88 23.73
N VAL A 257 22.73 5.35 24.25
CA VAL A 257 23.12 5.47 25.66
C VAL A 257 24.45 6.24 25.83
N THR A 258 24.87 6.96 24.81
CA THR A 258 26.14 7.69 24.75
C THR A 258 26.31 8.65 25.94
N ASP A 259 25.30 9.46 26.23
CA ASP A 259 25.39 10.43 27.30
C ASP A 259 25.47 9.78 28.69
N ARG A 260 24.81 8.63 28.86
CA ARG A 260 24.91 7.85 30.11
C ARG A 260 26.32 7.29 30.30
N HIS A 261 26.95 6.81 29.24
CA HIS A 261 28.32 6.32 29.28
C HIS A 261 29.34 7.44 29.53
N ARG A 262 29.15 8.62 28.93
CA ARG A 262 29.99 9.79 29.18
C ARG A 262 29.92 10.25 30.63
N ALA A 263 28.70 10.34 31.17
CA ALA A 263 28.50 10.74 32.58
C ALA A 263 29.07 9.71 33.58
N ALA A 264 29.11 8.43 33.25
CA ALA A 264 29.69 7.39 34.10
C ALA A 264 31.23 7.36 34.00
N SER A 265 31.81 7.85 32.90
CA SER A 265 33.27 7.87 32.65
C SER A 265 33.93 9.15 33.13
N ASP A 266 33.19 10.19 33.49
CA ASP A 266 33.66 11.44 34.09
C ASP A 266 33.28 11.44 35.59
N PRO A 267 34.07 10.77 36.48
CA PRO A 267 33.87 10.81 37.92
C PRO A 267 34.30 12.21 38.36
N GLY A 268 33.29 13.10 38.48
CA GLY A 268 33.44 14.51 38.77
C GLY A 268 34.65 14.82 39.69
N GLU A 269 35.47 15.77 39.25
CA GLU A 269 36.26 16.61 40.10
C GLU A 269 35.31 17.36 41.10
N SER A 270 34.99 16.70 42.19
CA SER A 270 34.45 17.36 43.36
C SER A 270 35.66 17.72 44.27
N GLY A 271 36.22 18.89 44.03
CA GLY A 271 37.12 19.56 44.92
C GLY A 271 36.35 20.48 45.89
#